data_1c5b720cc10e8a2d899af503805c4ccc
#
_entry.id   1c5b720cc10e8a2d899af503805c4ccc
#
_cell.length_a   1.000
_cell.length_b   1.000
_cell.length_c   1.000
_cell.angle_alpha   90.00
_cell.angle_beta   90.00
_cell.angle_gamma   90.00
#
_symmetry.space_group_name_H-M   'P 1'
#
loop_
_entity.id
_entity.type
_entity.pdbx_description
1 polymer ?
#
loop_
_entity_poly.entity_id
_entity_poly.type
_entity_poly.pdbx_seq_one_letter_code
_entity_poly.pdbx_strand_id
1 'polypeptide(L)'
;MDVDEYEAFDEFIRDEDDVKSTITTKTTTTTTSIAAANAAAAVTVAPSHLSLSTNNNNPLACQDNAFHWNNAPDVVLYEIFCYLPQKSRLIASQVCRQWRYALFHPSFWKKITFCLSNHDNIMWSRCLADTYYASVREVTIRCDSAEVFTREALNILEKLKCNRQLRKLIIEPTRCMFEESSEECNPDIFIKQVENLLRNSKYLETFNLGCIEEATEDLNPWLEILTQNSTNSLKHLCLASVKEDPQHYDYLELQVSLFKNFTQLTLLAIDYDHLSNDLLLSLNNGKLERLVVHVHSYNGEYMGTDNNAWLAFTQKNPKCELRLNLIHSFNGVRFLDSAILRPAMPLTHIKVLFCECLNMMGLNKITEWYSDKLKSIVWIDSISYPKDVERMVDNLADPDVLVLAAWKCKNLREIVHFGRSYSLNNLLGIVRVKPSTLKRLEFAEIDIDHDLECGLSIDEIIDEIKGAMGKQWHLLSVDELPDVVVDPVDSDSRETILPLVFEDLK
;
A
#
# COMPACT_ATOMS: atom_id res chain seq x y z
N MET A 1 7.01 -5.39 10.35
CA MET A 1 7.54 -6.76 10.16
C MET A 1 6.96 -7.22 8.84
N ASP A 2 7.79 -7.63 7.91
CA ASP A 2 7.33 -8.22 6.66
C ASP A 2 6.87 -9.67 6.92
N VAL A 3 6.15 -10.29 5.96
CA VAL A 3 5.63 -11.66 6.09
C VAL A 3 6.74 -12.65 6.49
N ASP A 4 7.94 -12.50 5.92
CA ASP A 4 9.13 -13.31 6.25
C ASP A 4 9.63 -13.13 7.70
N GLU A 5 9.34 -11.99 8.33
CA GLU A 5 9.69 -11.74 9.74
C GLU A 5 8.67 -12.41 10.69
N TYR A 6 7.43 -12.61 10.24
CA TYR A 6 6.41 -13.36 10.96
C TYR A 6 6.68 -14.86 10.94
N GLU A 7 7.09 -15.43 9.80
CA GLU A 7 7.44 -16.85 9.70
C GLU A 7 8.60 -17.25 10.62
N ALA A 8 9.62 -16.38 10.74
CA ALA A 8 10.73 -16.60 11.68
C ALA A 8 10.30 -16.54 13.16
N PHE A 9 9.15 -15.90 13.45
CA PHE A 9 8.58 -15.81 14.80
C PHE A 9 7.60 -16.95 15.10
N ASP A 10 6.96 -17.49 14.08
CA ASP A 10 6.02 -18.61 14.16
C ASP A 10 6.72 -19.91 14.61
N GLU A 11 7.95 -20.13 14.15
CA GLU A 11 8.81 -21.23 14.64
C GLU A 11 9.12 -21.07 16.13
N PHE A 12 9.09 -19.84 16.63
CA PHE A 12 9.37 -19.48 18.01
C PHE A 12 8.18 -19.69 18.98
N ILE A 13 6.92 -19.56 18.48
CA ILE A 13 5.70 -19.72 19.29
C ILE A 13 5.25 -21.18 19.37
N ARG A 14 5.52 -22.00 18.34
CA ARG A 14 5.13 -23.44 18.32
C ARG A 14 5.75 -24.27 19.42
N ASP A 15 6.83 -23.78 20.05
CA ASP A 15 7.45 -24.46 21.19
C ASP A 15 6.72 -24.17 22.55
N GLU A 16 5.59 -23.44 22.55
CA GLU A 16 4.93 -22.93 23.77
C GLU A 16 3.68 -23.69 24.25
N ASP A 17 3.18 -24.67 23.56
CA ASP A 17 1.94 -25.39 23.98
C ASP A 17 2.07 -26.20 25.29
N ASP A 18 3.27 -26.29 25.88
CA ASP A 18 3.53 -27.01 27.11
C ASP A 18 3.46 -26.15 28.40
N VAL A 19 3.19 -24.82 28.35
CA VAL A 19 3.32 -23.91 29.53
C VAL A 19 1.99 -23.43 30.11
N LYS A 20 0.82 -23.86 29.60
CA LYS A 20 -0.48 -23.40 30.13
C LYS A 20 -0.91 -23.89 31.49
N SER A 21 -0.09 -24.65 32.25
CA SER A 21 -0.53 -25.28 33.51
C SER A 21 -0.07 -24.61 34.84
N THR A 22 0.67 -23.50 34.84
CA THR A 22 1.25 -23.01 36.13
C THR A 22 1.26 -21.49 36.28
N ILE A 23 0.11 -20.80 36.16
CA ILE A 23 0.00 -19.41 36.69
C ILE A 23 -1.35 -19.22 37.36
N THR A 24 -1.41 -19.58 38.63
CA THR A 24 -2.36 -19.00 39.59
C THR A 24 -1.57 -18.43 40.77
N THR A 25 -1.88 -17.16 41.12
CA THR A 25 -1.47 -16.42 42.35
C THR A 25 -0.13 -15.66 42.33
N LYS A 26 -0.18 -14.35 42.19
CA LYS A 26 0.09 -13.31 43.20
C LYS A 26 -0.02 -11.90 42.62
N THR A 27 -0.96 -11.16 43.16
CA THR A 27 -1.25 -9.74 42.91
C THR A 27 -0.32 -8.82 43.70
N THR A 28 0.07 -7.72 43.09
CA THR A 28 0.19 -6.33 43.56
C THR A 28 1.51 -5.62 43.27
N THR A 29 1.35 -4.44 42.69
CA THR A 29 2.16 -3.21 42.60
C THR A 29 3.21 -3.04 41.48
N THR A 30 2.96 -2.02 40.73
CA THR A 30 3.69 -1.25 39.68
C THR A 30 3.35 -1.59 38.24
N THR A 31 2.45 -0.79 37.70
CA THR A 31 1.75 -1.01 36.42
C THR A 31 2.57 -0.90 35.12
N THR A 32 3.83 -0.49 35.17
CA THR A 32 4.68 -0.35 33.95
C THR A 32 5.73 -1.47 33.79
N SER A 33 6.10 -2.15 34.86
CA SER A 33 7.06 -3.26 34.77
C SER A 33 6.38 -4.64 34.62
N ILE A 34 5.10 -4.74 34.95
CA ILE A 34 4.35 -6.01 34.99
C ILE A 34 3.95 -6.49 33.58
N ALA A 35 3.61 -5.59 32.67
CA ALA A 35 3.26 -5.98 31.29
C ALA A 35 4.48 -6.56 30.54
N ALA A 36 5.65 -5.97 30.69
CA ALA A 36 6.89 -6.49 30.11
C ALA A 36 7.33 -7.83 30.75
N ALA A 37 7.07 -8.00 32.08
CA ALA A 37 7.38 -9.23 32.77
C ALA A 37 6.44 -10.39 32.42
N ASN A 38 5.17 -10.12 32.17
CA ASN A 38 4.20 -11.15 31.78
C ASN A 38 4.39 -11.63 30.32
N ALA A 39 4.77 -10.73 29.40
CA ALA A 39 5.14 -11.12 28.05
C ALA A 39 6.40 -12.01 27.99
N ALA A 40 7.34 -11.78 28.94
CA ALA A 40 8.56 -12.58 29.06
C ALA A 40 8.38 -13.91 29.82
N ALA A 41 7.34 -14.03 30.65
CA ALA A 41 7.04 -15.26 31.40
C ALA A 41 6.36 -16.35 30.53
N ALA A 42 5.79 -15.97 29.41
CA ALA A 42 5.13 -16.90 28.48
C ALA A 42 6.10 -17.74 27.63
N VAL A 43 7.42 -17.51 27.72
CA VAL A 43 8.41 -18.18 26.86
C VAL A 43 9.45 -18.93 27.71
N THR A 44 9.08 -20.09 28.21
CA THR A 44 10.02 -21.01 28.89
C THR A 44 10.10 -22.34 28.15
N VAL A 45 11.11 -22.51 27.33
CA VAL A 45 11.53 -23.82 26.81
C VAL A 45 12.81 -24.26 27.52
N ALA A 46 12.81 -25.47 28.00
CA ALA A 46 13.94 -26.10 28.71
C ALA A 46 15.04 -26.52 27.71
N PRO A 47 16.32 -26.40 28.05
CA PRO A 47 17.40 -26.86 27.18
C PRO A 47 17.52 -28.37 27.23
N SER A 48 17.49 -29.03 26.08
CA SER A 48 17.90 -30.42 25.93
C SER A 48 19.40 -30.58 26.22
N HIS A 49 19.71 -31.44 27.20
CA HIS A 49 21.04 -31.83 27.61
C HIS A 49 21.80 -32.55 26.46
N LEU A 50 22.90 -32.01 26.02
CA LEU A 50 24.00 -32.78 25.45
C LEU A 50 25.09 -32.92 26.51
N SER A 51 25.12 -34.09 27.15
CA SER A 51 26.16 -34.52 28.06
C SER A 51 27.37 -35.02 27.25
N LEU A 52 28.46 -34.31 27.29
CA LEU A 52 29.79 -34.85 26.96
C LEU A 52 30.60 -34.96 28.27
N SER A 53 30.69 -36.16 28.73
CA SER A 53 31.60 -36.54 29.82
C SER A 53 33.04 -36.61 29.31
N THR A 54 33.94 -35.80 29.82
CA THR A 54 35.36 -36.12 29.89
C THR A 54 35.92 -35.72 31.26
N ASN A 55 36.25 -36.76 32.03
CA ASN A 55 37.16 -36.67 33.16
C ASN A 55 38.54 -36.17 32.70
N ASN A 56 39.03 -35.13 33.34
CA ASN A 56 40.47 -35.08 33.70
C ASN A 56 40.71 -34.06 34.80
N ASN A 57 41.22 -34.60 35.92
CA ASN A 57 41.76 -33.86 37.06
C ASN A 57 43.04 -33.11 36.65
N ASN A 58 43.02 -31.78 36.83
CA ASN A 58 44.25 -31.05 37.17
C ASN A 58 43.90 -29.70 37.85
N PRO A 59 44.42 -29.37 39.02
CA PRO A 59 44.14 -28.15 39.75
C PRO A 59 45.20 -27.08 39.45
N LEU A 60 44.92 -26.22 38.54
CA LEU A 60 45.55 -24.89 38.41
C LEU A 60 44.50 -23.96 37.78
N ALA A 61 43.60 -23.46 38.62
CA ALA A 61 42.61 -22.49 38.19
C ALA A 61 43.27 -21.14 37.96
N CYS A 62 43.64 -20.85 36.73
CA CYS A 62 43.51 -19.49 36.22
C CYS A 62 42.01 -19.14 36.29
N GLN A 63 41.64 -18.21 37.14
CA GLN A 63 40.35 -17.55 37.05
C GLN A 63 40.32 -16.76 35.75
N ASP A 64 39.98 -17.44 34.62
CA ASP A 64 39.52 -16.79 33.44
C ASP A 64 38.17 -16.16 33.82
N ASN A 65 38.16 -14.86 34.10
CA ASN A 65 37.00 -14.02 34.08
C ASN A 65 36.52 -13.92 32.61
N ALA A 66 36.15 -15.07 32.04
CA ALA A 66 35.50 -15.11 30.75
C ALA A 66 34.17 -14.37 30.91
N PHE A 67 34.06 -13.22 30.26
CA PHE A 67 32.84 -12.47 30.21
C PHE A 67 31.75 -13.36 29.56
N HIS A 68 30.81 -13.83 30.36
CA HIS A 68 29.70 -14.63 29.88
C HIS A 68 28.63 -13.71 29.33
N TRP A 69 28.40 -13.76 28.02
CA TRP A 69 27.36 -12.99 27.32
C TRP A 69 25.96 -13.18 27.93
N ASN A 70 25.71 -14.29 28.63
CA ASN A 70 24.48 -14.50 29.35
C ASN A 70 24.28 -13.55 30.55
N ASN A 71 25.35 -12.88 31.01
CA ASN A 71 25.35 -11.95 32.14
C ASN A 71 25.73 -10.52 31.67
N ALA A 72 25.61 -10.24 30.38
CA ALA A 72 25.89 -8.91 29.85
C ALA A 72 24.92 -7.89 30.45
N PRO A 73 25.39 -6.70 30.90
CA PRO A 73 24.49 -5.68 31.43
C PRO A 73 23.44 -5.28 30.35
N ASP A 74 22.20 -5.02 30.78
CA ASP A 74 21.08 -4.66 29.87
C ASP A 74 21.42 -3.48 28.97
N VAL A 75 22.20 -2.50 29.48
CA VAL A 75 22.64 -1.34 28.67
C VAL A 75 23.53 -1.78 27.50
N VAL A 76 24.40 -2.77 27.73
CA VAL A 76 25.29 -3.29 26.66
C VAL A 76 24.48 -4.06 25.63
N LEU A 77 23.55 -4.90 26.09
CA LEU A 77 22.65 -5.61 25.19
C LEU A 77 21.78 -4.66 24.39
N TYR A 78 21.23 -3.62 25.03
CA TYR A 78 20.47 -2.58 24.36
C TYR A 78 21.29 -1.90 23.25
N GLU A 79 22.52 -1.49 23.55
CA GLU A 79 23.41 -0.88 22.54
C GLU A 79 23.69 -1.83 21.38
N ILE A 80 23.96 -3.11 21.65
CA ILE A 80 24.16 -4.12 20.59
C ILE A 80 22.89 -4.22 19.73
N PHE A 81 21.73 -4.32 20.34
CA PHE A 81 20.46 -4.43 19.62
C PHE A 81 20.13 -3.18 18.81
N CYS A 82 20.61 -2.00 19.19
CA CYS A 82 20.45 -0.77 18.40
C CYS A 82 21.11 -0.87 17.01
N TYR A 83 22.21 -1.61 16.88
CA TYR A 83 22.93 -1.81 15.61
C TYR A 83 22.35 -2.94 14.75
N LEU A 84 21.48 -3.77 15.29
CA LEU A 84 20.91 -4.90 14.56
C LEU A 84 19.64 -4.47 13.80
N PRO A 85 19.46 -4.93 12.56
CA PRO A 85 18.15 -4.87 11.89
C PRO A 85 17.12 -5.71 12.66
N GLN A 86 15.83 -5.44 12.48
CA GLN A 86 14.76 -6.07 13.26
C GLN A 86 14.80 -7.60 13.15
N LYS A 87 14.95 -8.18 11.96
CA LYS A 87 15.11 -9.63 11.75
C LYS A 87 16.27 -10.22 12.58
N SER A 88 17.42 -9.55 12.61
CA SER A 88 18.57 -10.00 13.40
C SER A 88 18.34 -9.85 14.91
N ARG A 89 17.56 -8.85 15.36
CA ARG A 89 17.16 -8.72 16.76
C ARG A 89 16.29 -9.89 17.21
N LEU A 90 15.35 -10.32 16.38
CA LEU A 90 14.49 -11.48 16.65
C LEU A 90 15.33 -12.74 16.80
N ILE A 91 16.27 -13.01 15.89
CA ILE A 91 17.19 -14.15 15.98
C ILE A 91 18.05 -14.04 17.25
N ALA A 92 18.61 -12.87 17.52
CA ALA A 92 19.44 -12.65 18.71
C ALA A 92 18.64 -12.86 20.03
N SER A 93 17.35 -12.55 20.04
CA SER A 93 16.49 -12.76 21.20
C SER A 93 16.28 -14.24 21.58
N GLN A 94 16.56 -15.15 20.67
CA GLN A 94 16.45 -16.60 20.88
C GLN A 94 17.65 -17.19 21.65
N VAL A 95 18.77 -16.43 21.77
CA VAL A 95 20.00 -16.92 22.41
C VAL A 95 19.83 -17.26 23.88
N CYS A 96 19.22 -16.37 24.67
CA CYS A 96 18.91 -16.60 26.07
C CYS A 96 17.84 -15.64 26.59
N ARG A 97 17.35 -15.88 27.81
CA ARG A 97 16.29 -15.03 28.42
C ARG A 97 16.68 -13.56 28.54
N GLN A 98 17.92 -13.24 28.87
CA GLN A 98 18.36 -11.86 29.02
C GLN A 98 18.38 -11.12 27.69
N TRP A 99 18.86 -11.78 26.63
CA TRP A 99 18.82 -11.23 25.27
C TRP A 99 17.37 -11.02 24.79
N ARG A 100 16.46 -11.90 25.17
CA ARG A 100 15.03 -11.77 24.91
C ARG A 100 14.42 -10.56 25.59
N TYR A 101 14.79 -10.31 26.87
CA TYR A 101 14.35 -9.10 27.58
C TYR A 101 14.81 -7.81 26.87
N ALA A 102 16.02 -7.80 26.33
CA ALA A 102 16.53 -6.66 25.58
C ALA A 102 15.67 -6.33 24.35
N LEU A 103 15.13 -7.35 23.64
CA LEU A 103 14.23 -7.14 22.50
C LEU A 103 12.97 -6.36 22.88
N PHE A 104 12.42 -6.59 24.07
CA PHE A 104 11.17 -5.94 24.50
C PHE A 104 11.35 -4.49 24.97
N HIS A 105 12.54 -3.91 24.79
CA HIS A 105 12.71 -2.49 25.11
C HIS A 105 11.87 -1.61 24.18
N PRO A 106 11.04 -0.66 24.71
CA PRO A 106 10.06 0.09 23.91
C PRO A 106 10.65 0.89 22.74
N SER A 107 11.94 1.22 22.79
CA SER A 107 12.59 1.95 21.70
C SER A 107 12.66 1.16 20.38
N PHE A 108 12.65 -0.17 20.44
CA PHE A 108 12.68 -1.03 19.26
C PHE A 108 11.29 -1.21 18.61
N TRP A 109 10.23 -0.87 19.34
CA TRP A 109 8.84 -1.03 18.94
C TRP A 109 8.14 0.31 18.66
N LYS A 110 8.90 1.31 18.25
CA LYS A 110 8.33 2.60 17.82
C LYS A 110 7.59 2.52 16.49
N LYS A 111 7.89 1.49 15.70
CA LYS A 111 7.24 1.19 14.43
C LYS A 111 6.74 -0.26 14.48
N ILE A 112 5.44 -0.45 14.33
CA ILE A 112 4.79 -1.76 14.37
C ILE A 112 3.89 -1.90 13.16
N THR A 113 4.00 -3.05 12.47
CA THR A 113 3.02 -3.50 11.49
C THR A 113 2.25 -4.66 12.12
N PHE A 114 0.96 -4.50 12.30
CA PHE A 114 0.05 -5.56 12.73
C PHE A 114 -0.44 -6.28 11.47
N CYS A 115 -0.15 -7.58 11.36
CA CYS A 115 -0.62 -8.42 10.27
C CYS A 115 -1.73 -9.32 10.80
N LEU A 116 -2.95 -9.13 10.32
CA LEU A 116 -4.14 -9.82 10.78
C LEU A 116 -4.67 -10.69 9.64
N SER A 117 -4.00 -11.82 9.39
CA SER A 117 -4.32 -12.75 8.31
C SER A 117 -4.45 -14.21 8.75
N ASN A 118 -3.96 -14.54 9.95
CA ASN A 118 -4.08 -15.86 10.57
C ASN A 118 -4.17 -15.75 12.09
N HIS A 119 -4.54 -16.83 12.77
CA HIS A 119 -4.74 -16.84 14.23
C HIS A 119 -3.45 -16.61 15.01
N ASP A 120 -2.31 -17.10 14.55
CA ASP A 120 -1.03 -16.95 15.24
C ASP A 120 -0.60 -15.48 15.23
N ASN A 121 -0.79 -14.80 14.11
CA ASN A 121 -0.54 -13.37 13.98
C ASN A 121 -1.44 -12.51 14.87
N ILE A 122 -2.70 -12.93 15.12
CA ILE A 122 -3.60 -12.24 16.06
C ILE A 122 -3.01 -12.25 17.46
N MET A 123 -2.57 -13.39 17.97
CA MET A 123 -2.04 -13.51 19.32
C MET A 123 -0.83 -12.59 19.52
N TRP A 124 0.06 -12.57 18.54
CA TRP A 124 1.22 -11.68 18.56
C TRP A 124 0.84 -10.21 18.45
N SER A 125 -0.07 -9.87 17.55
CA SER A 125 -0.56 -8.50 17.38
C SER A 125 -1.22 -7.98 18.66
N ARG A 126 -1.98 -8.79 19.38
CA ARG A 126 -2.55 -8.46 20.70
C ARG A 126 -1.45 -8.18 21.72
N CYS A 127 -0.46 -9.05 21.83
CA CYS A 127 0.66 -8.87 22.74
C CYS A 127 1.41 -7.55 22.48
N LEU A 128 1.71 -7.25 21.22
CA LEU A 128 2.36 -6.00 20.83
C LEU A 128 1.47 -4.78 21.11
N ALA A 129 0.19 -4.86 20.79
CA ALA A 129 -0.75 -3.77 21.04
C ALA A 129 -0.87 -3.51 22.55
N ASP A 130 -1.03 -4.55 23.40
CA ASP A 130 -1.14 -4.41 24.83
C ASP A 130 0.13 -3.83 25.50
N THR A 131 1.29 -4.16 24.93
CA THR A 131 2.57 -3.73 25.50
C THR A 131 2.98 -2.33 25.05
N TYR A 132 2.75 -1.98 23.77
CA TYR A 132 3.36 -0.79 23.15
C TYR A 132 2.36 0.28 22.70
N TYR A 133 1.04 0.10 22.88
CA TYR A 133 0.03 1.05 22.42
C TYR A 133 0.34 2.51 22.78
N ALA A 134 0.91 2.76 23.96
CA ALA A 134 1.21 4.11 24.45
C ALA A 134 2.52 4.71 23.90
N SER A 135 3.45 3.87 23.45
CA SER A 135 4.81 4.28 23.06
C SER A 135 5.10 4.16 21.56
N VAL A 136 4.28 3.42 20.81
CA VAL A 136 4.43 3.29 19.36
C VAL A 136 4.20 4.63 18.66
N ARG A 137 4.96 4.89 17.60
CA ARG A 137 4.88 6.12 16.83
C ARG A 137 4.36 5.92 15.41
N GLU A 138 4.67 4.78 14.82
CA GLU A 138 4.25 4.42 13.47
C GLU A 138 3.53 3.09 13.52
N VAL A 139 2.29 3.10 13.06
CA VAL A 139 1.42 1.91 13.02
C VAL A 139 0.97 1.70 11.59
N THR A 140 1.12 0.46 11.13
CA THR A 140 0.47 -0.06 9.93
C THR A 140 -0.38 -1.25 10.35
N ILE A 141 -1.66 -1.27 9.96
CA ILE A 141 -2.58 -2.40 10.21
C ILE A 141 -2.88 -3.02 8.85
N ARG A 142 -2.35 -4.22 8.62
CA ARG A 142 -2.69 -5.08 7.49
C ARG A 142 -3.76 -6.04 7.96
N CYS A 143 -4.92 -5.99 7.35
CA CYS A 143 -6.09 -6.71 7.82
C CYS A 143 -6.75 -7.48 6.67
N ASP A 144 -6.95 -8.79 6.87
CA ASP A 144 -7.83 -9.56 6.03
C ASP A 144 -9.30 -9.17 6.30
N SER A 145 -10.19 -9.34 5.32
CA SER A 145 -11.59 -8.94 5.38
C SER A 145 -12.44 -9.77 6.33
N ALA A 146 -12.01 -10.98 6.70
CA ALA A 146 -12.79 -11.84 7.58
C ALA A 146 -13.09 -11.17 8.93
N GLU A 147 -14.32 -11.30 9.42
CA GLU A 147 -14.83 -10.63 10.61
C GLU A 147 -13.90 -10.72 11.83
N VAL A 148 -13.26 -11.89 12.04
CA VAL A 148 -12.33 -12.11 13.15
C VAL A 148 -11.16 -11.13 13.11
N PHE A 149 -10.59 -10.89 11.93
CA PHE A 149 -9.45 -10.00 11.73
C PHE A 149 -9.87 -8.53 11.80
N THR A 150 -11.02 -8.20 11.21
CA THR A 150 -11.62 -6.85 11.29
C THR A 150 -11.89 -6.47 12.74
N ARG A 151 -12.49 -7.36 13.53
CA ARG A 151 -12.71 -7.17 14.97
C ARG A 151 -11.39 -6.91 15.72
N GLU A 152 -10.34 -7.64 15.37
CA GLU A 152 -9.04 -7.42 16.00
C GLU A 152 -8.40 -6.09 15.59
N ALA A 153 -8.56 -5.66 14.33
CA ALA A 153 -8.13 -4.34 13.88
C ALA A 153 -8.84 -3.22 14.69
N LEU A 154 -10.14 -3.36 14.90
CA LEU A 154 -10.92 -2.43 15.74
C LEU A 154 -10.43 -2.42 17.20
N ASN A 155 -10.11 -3.58 17.78
CA ASN A 155 -9.54 -3.68 19.13
C ASN A 155 -8.18 -2.97 19.24
N ILE A 156 -7.35 -3.08 18.21
CA ILE A 156 -6.05 -2.38 18.17
C ILE A 156 -6.27 -0.87 18.08
N LEU A 157 -7.18 -0.39 17.21
CA LEU A 157 -7.52 1.03 17.11
C LEU A 157 -8.04 1.59 18.45
N GLU A 158 -8.91 0.82 19.14
CA GLU A 158 -9.44 1.19 20.45
C GLU A 158 -8.33 1.37 21.51
N LYS A 159 -7.31 0.51 21.50
CA LYS A 159 -6.14 0.66 22.39
C LYS A 159 -5.30 1.88 21.99
N LEU A 160 -5.10 2.10 20.69
CA LEU A 160 -4.30 3.21 20.17
C LEU A 160 -4.93 4.58 20.46
N LYS A 161 -6.22 4.69 20.74
CA LYS A 161 -6.86 5.99 21.08
C LYS A 161 -6.19 6.70 22.27
N CYS A 162 -5.52 5.97 23.14
CA CYS A 162 -4.79 6.55 24.28
C CYS A 162 -3.35 7.01 23.91
N ASN A 163 -2.90 6.75 22.67
CA ASN A 163 -1.56 7.10 22.23
C ASN A 163 -1.48 8.60 21.86
N ARG A 164 -0.58 9.31 22.54
CA ARG A 164 -0.31 10.74 22.27
C ARG A 164 0.96 10.97 21.46
N GLN A 165 1.68 9.91 21.10
CA GLN A 165 2.95 9.99 20.36
C GLN A 165 2.84 9.51 18.92
N LEU A 166 1.65 9.08 18.50
CA LEU A 166 1.41 8.56 17.17
C LEU A 166 1.71 9.61 16.11
N ARG A 167 2.54 9.22 15.13
CA ARG A 167 2.91 10.05 13.98
C ARG A 167 2.41 9.48 12.66
N LYS A 168 2.24 8.17 12.60
CA LYS A 168 1.84 7.50 11.38
C LYS A 168 0.78 6.45 11.68
N LEU A 169 -0.35 6.56 11.00
CA LEU A 169 -1.40 5.56 10.93
C LEU A 169 -1.65 5.21 9.48
N ILE A 170 -1.44 3.94 9.15
CA ILE A 170 -1.76 3.37 7.83
C ILE A 170 -2.62 2.14 8.06
N ILE A 171 -3.72 2.06 7.32
CA ILE A 171 -4.58 0.88 7.24
C ILE A 171 -4.38 0.31 5.84
N GLU A 172 -4.08 -0.97 5.73
CA GLU A 172 -3.90 -1.70 4.47
C GLU A 172 -4.81 -2.94 4.51
N PRO A 173 -6.11 -2.82 4.22
CA PRO A 173 -7.02 -3.97 4.16
C PRO A 173 -6.75 -4.77 2.89
N THR A 174 -7.11 -6.06 2.88
CA THR A 174 -7.12 -6.88 1.66
C THR A 174 -8.33 -6.58 0.79
N ARG A 175 -9.42 -6.11 1.40
CA ARG A 175 -10.63 -5.63 0.73
C ARG A 175 -11.06 -4.29 1.31
N CYS A 176 -11.62 -3.42 0.50
CA CYS A 176 -11.89 -2.04 0.86
C CYS A 176 -13.28 -1.80 1.47
N MET A 177 -14.00 -2.83 1.86
CA MET A 177 -15.31 -2.72 2.51
C MET A 177 -15.41 -3.69 3.70
N PHE A 178 -16.35 -3.39 4.60
CA PHE A 178 -16.69 -4.29 5.69
C PHE A 178 -17.63 -5.39 5.18
N GLU A 179 -17.15 -6.63 5.14
CA GLU A 179 -18.01 -7.78 4.84
C GLU A 179 -18.97 -8.02 5.99
N GLU A 180 -20.28 -8.20 5.66
CA GLU A 180 -21.37 -8.55 6.56
C GLU A 180 -21.27 -7.86 7.92
N SER A 181 -21.76 -6.63 8.00
CA SER A 181 -21.76 -5.83 9.23
C SER A 181 -22.48 -6.56 10.36
N SER A 182 -21.71 -7.05 11.33
CA SER A 182 -22.23 -7.51 12.61
C SER A 182 -22.37 -6.31 13.57
N GLU A 183 -23.11 -6.48 14.68
CA GLU A 183 -23.20 -5.42 15.71
C GLU A 183 -21.82 -5.01 16.24
N GLU A 184 -20.82 -5.89 16.18
CA GLU A 184 -19.46 -5.68 16.70
C GLU A 184 -18.46 -5.19 15.63
N CYS A 185 -18.77 -5.39 14.34
CA CYS A 185 -17.91 -5.02 13.20
C CYS A 185 -18.75 -4.27 12.16
N ASN A 186 -18.92 -2.97 12.33
CA ASN A 186 -19.59 -2.12 11.37
C ASN A 186 -18.79 -0.85 11.08
N PRO A 187 -19.04 -0.18 9.94
CA PRO A 187 -18.35 1.06 9.57
C PRO A 187 -18.43 2.17 10.62
N ASP A 188 -19.57 2.32 11.31
CA ASP A 188 -19.75 3.36 12.32
C ASP A 188 -18.80 3.21 13.51
N ILE A 189 -18.53 1.96 13.93
CA ILE A 189 -17.56 1.68 15.00
C ILE A 189 -16.16 2.07 14.53
N PHE A 190 -15.79 1.69 13.31
CA PHE A 190 -14.50 2.06 12.71
C PHE A 190 -14.32 3.58 12.66
N ILE A 191 -15.30 4.29 12.09
CA ILE A 191 -15.30 5.76 11.97
C ILE A 191 -15.11 6.40 13.33
N LYS A 192 -15.89 5.98 14.32
CA LYS A 192 -15.82 6.50 15.69
C LYS A 192 -14.47 6.24 16.37
N GLN A 193 -13.89 5.06 16.17
CA GLN A 193 -12.59 4.74 16.76
C GLN A 193 -11.48 5.56 16.12
N VAL A 194 -11.50 5.73 14.79
CA VAL A 194 -10.57 6.59 14.07
C VAL A 194 -10.70 8.04 14.54
N GLU A 195 -11.92 8.58 14.67
CA GLU A 195 -12.12 9.93 15.21
C GLU A 195 -11.50 10.10 16.61
N ASN A 196 -11.78 9.16 17.52
CA ASN A 196 -11.23 9.21 18.87
C ASN A 196 -9.70 9.18 18.88
N LEU A 197 -9.11 8.39 18.00
CA LEU A 197 -7.66 8.33 17.82
C LEU A 197 -7.12 9.66 17.30
N LEU A 198 -7.72 10.24 16.25
CA LEU A 198 -7.33 11.52 15.67
C LEU A 198 -7.43 12.67 16.68
N ARG A 199 -8.47 12.71 17.52
CA ARG A 199 -8.63 13.72 18.59
C ARG A 199 -7.49 13.72 19.59
N ASN A 200 -6.86 12.56 19.83
CA ASN A 200 -5.75 12.39 20.77
C ASN A 200 -4.37 12.51 20.11
N SER A 201 -4.29 12.39 18.77
CA SER A 201 -3.02 12.40 18.01
C SER A 201 -2.66 13.83 17.57
N LYS A 202 -1.73 14.48 18.30
CA LYS A 202 -1.38 15.89 18.07
C LYS A 202 -0.22 16.12 17.11
N TYR A 203 0.45 15.07 16.65
CA TYR A 203 1.66 15.17 15.83
C TYR A 203 1.63 14.19 14.66
N LEU A 204 0.44 13.94 14.12
CA LEU A 204 0.29 13.00 13.02
C LEU A 204 0.98 13.55 11.76
N GLU A 205 1.85 12.73 11.18
CA GLU A 205 2.59 13.03 9.95
C GLU A 205 1.98 12.30 8.75
N THR A 206 1.41 11.13 8.97
CA THR A 206 0.77 10.32 7.93
C THR A 206 -0.56 9.75 8.43
N PHE A 207 -1.60 9.97 7.65
CA PHE A 207 -2.91 9.38 7.84
C PHE A 207 -3.39 8.76 6.52
N ASN A 208 -3.59 7.44 6.54
CA ASN A 208 -4.05 6.66 5.40
C ASN A 208 -5.16 5.70 5.82
N LEU A 209 -6.33 5.84 5.20
CA LEU A 209 -7.54 5.08 5.47
C LEU A 209 -7.60 3.71 4.78
N GLY A 210 -6.60 3.36 3.94
CA GLY A 210 -6.57 2.08 3.25
C GLY A 210 -7.58 1.94 2.12
N CYS A 211 -8.06 3.04 1.57
CA CYS A 211 -9.08 3.06 0.52
C CYS A 211 -10.42 2.41 0.93
N ILE A 212 -10.74 2.41 2.23
CA ILE A 212 -12.00 1.87 2.75
C ILE A 212 -13.15 2.73 2.25
N GLU A 213 -14.11 2.08 1.60
CA GLU A 213 -15.21 2.68 0.88
C GLU A 213 -16.13 3.49 1.80
N GLU A 214 -16.66 2.87 2.83
CA GLU A 214 -17.60 3.47 3.77
C GLU A 214 -16.99 4.62 4.60
N ALA A 215 -15.67 4.64 4.70
CA ALA A 215 -14.96 5.67 5.43
C ALA A 215 -14.90 7.02 4.70
N THR A 216 -15.29 7.07 3.43
CA THR A 216 -15.15 8.28 2.58
C THR A 216 -16.47 9.03 2.38
N GLU A 217 -17.58 8.59 2.93
CA GLU A 217 -18.88 9.26 2.81
C GLU A 217 -18.87 10.66 3.41
N ASP A 218 -18.32 10.84 4.61
CA ASP A 218 -18.15 12.15 5.24
C ASP A 218 -16.76 12.33 5.83
N LEU A 219 -15.88 12.99 5.09
CA LEU A 219 -14.51 13.28 5.48
C LEU A 219 -14.34 14.56 6.30
N ASN A 220 -15.37 15.41 6.36
CA ASN A 220 -15.28 16.73 6.99
C ASN A 220 -14.96 16.68 8.50
N PRO A 221 -15.57 15.81 9.33
CA PRO A 221 -15.23 15.71 10.74
C PRO A 221 -13.73 15.38 10.97
N TRP A 222 -13.17 14.52 10.13
CA TRP A 222 -11.76 14.16 10.26
C TRP A 222 -10.83 15.29 9.83
N LEU A 223 -11.17 16.01 8.75
CA LEU A 223 -10.44 17.19 8.32
C LEU A 223 -10.44 18.28 9.38
N GLU A 224 -11.57 18.52 10.05
CA GLU A 224 -11.66 19.47 11.16
C GLU A 224 -10.75 19.07 12.32
N ILE A 225 -10.76 17.80 12.73
CA ILE A 225 -9.90 17.30 13.80
C ILE A 225 -8.41 17.42 13.40
N LEU A 226 -8.06 17.03 12.18
CA LEU A 226 -6.68 17.12 11.68
C LEU A 226 -6.20 18.57 11.60
N THR A 227 -7.06 19.51 11.21
CA THR A 227 -6.69 20.94 11.20
C THR A 227 -6.50 21.52 12.61
N GLN A 228 -7.16 20.98 13.64
CA GLN A 228 -6.91 21.38 15.02
C GLN A 228 -5.63 20.78 15.59
N ASN A 229 -5.29 19.55 15.21
CA ASN A 229 -4.26 18.77 15.90
C ASN A 229 -2.95 18.64 15.12
N SER A 230 -2.95 18.66 13.79
CA SER A 230 -1.83 18.18 12.96
C SER A 230 -1.44 19.11 11.80
N THR A 231 -1.91 20.36 11.77
CA THR A 231 -1.62 21.33 10.69
C THR A 231 -0.16 21.48 10.32
N ASN A 232 0.72 21.49 11.33
CA ASN A 232 2.15 21.71 11.15
C ASN A 232 2.98 20.42 11.02
N SER A 233 2.34 19.27 11.13
CA SER A 233 3.03 17.97 11.09
C SER A 233 2.58 17.06 9.93
N LEU A 234 1.34 17.22 9.45
CA LEU A 234 0.76 16.34 8.44
C LEU A 234 1.45 16.51 7.08
N LYS A 235 2.04 15.40 6.61
CA LYS A 235 2.76 15.29 5.33
C LYS A 235 1.99 14.47 4.31
N HIS A 236 1.41 13.36 4.74
CA HIS A 236 0.68 12.44 3.88
C HIS A 236 -0.77 12.32 4.38
N LEU A 237 -1.70 12.63 3.50
CA LEU A 237 -3.13 12.53 3.74
C LEU A 237 -3.77 11.72 2.62
N CYS A 238 -4.19 10.49 2.92
CA CYS A 238 -4.78 9.56 1.97
C CYS A 238 -6.23 9.29 2.34
N LEU A 239 -7.13 9.92 1.62
CA LEU A 239 -8.59 9.90 1.80
C LEU A 239 -9.32 9.29 0.58
N ALA A 240 -8.59 8.88 -0.45
CA ALA A 240 -9.16 8.22 -1.62
C ALA A 240 -9.73 6.85 -1.26
N SER A 241 -10.83 6.46 -1.91
CA SER A 241 -11.48 5.15 -1.78
C SER A 241 -11.21 4.23 -2.96
N VAL A 242 -11.57 2.96 -2.81
CA VAL A 242 -11.81 2.02 -3.91
C VAL A 242 -13.26 1.55 -3.75
N LYS A 243 -14.12 1.85 -4.72
CA LYS A 243 -15.56 1.57 -4.68
C LYS A 243 -15.89 0.36 -5.56
N GLU A 244 -16.74 -0.52 -5.05
CA GLU A 244 -17.23 -1.67 -5.79
C GLU A 244 -18.30 -1.23 -6.80
N ASP A 245 -19.29 -0.47 -6.34
CA ASP A 245 -20.35 0.09 -7.17
C ASP A 245 -20.38 1.62 -7.08
N PRO A 246 -19.65 2.30 -7.97
CA PRO A 246 -19.52 3.75 -7.91
C PRO A 246 -20.81 4.53 -8.18
N GLN A 247 -21.91 3.87 -8.59
CA GLN A 247 -23.17 4.54 -8.90
C GLN A 247 -24.07 4.72 -7.67
N HIS A 248 -23.77 4.06 -6.56
CA HIS A 248 -24.61 4.05 -5.36
C HIS A 248 -24.08 4.91 -4.21
N TYR A 249 -23.02 5.72 -4.43
CA TYR A 249 -22.44 6.52 -3.36
C TYR A 249 -22.82 7.98 -3.48
N ASP A 250 -23.53 8.46 -2.47
CA ASP A 250 -23.65 9.88 -2.19
C ASP A 250 -22.40 10.34 -1.42
N TYR A 251 -21.80 11.44 -1.82
CA TYR A 251 -20.68 12.04 -1.10
C TYR A 251 -21.07 13.42 -0.59
N LEU A 252 -20.56 13.78 0.58
CA LEU A 252 -20.71 15.12 1.12
C LEU A 252 -19.61 16.03 0.57
N GLU A 253 -19.98 17.25 0.17
CA GLU A 253 -19.04 18.25 -0.32
C GLU A 253 -17.95 18.52 0.71
N LEU A 254 -16.69 18.44 0.28
CA LEU A 254 -15.54 18.72 1.13
C LEU A 254 -15.45 20.19 1.49
N GLN A 255 -15.12 20.49 2.74
CA GLN A 255 -14.73 21.82 3.19
C GLN A 255 -13.31 22.13 2.70
N VAL A 256 -13.17 22.43 1.42
CA VAL A 256 -11.87 22.63 0.74
C VAL A 256 -11.01 23.73 1.38
N SER A 257 -11.63 24.69 2.06
CA SER A 257 -10.93 25.76 2.78
C SER A 257 -10.01 25.25 3.90
N LEU A 258 -10.28 24.06 4.45
CA LEU A 258 -9.49 23.42 5.50
C LEU A 258 -8.09 23.03 5.00
N PHE A 259 -7.95 22.68 3.71
CA PHE A 259 -6.67 22.26 3.13
C PHE A 259 -5.59 23.34 3.16
N LYS A 260 -5.96 24.64 3.19
CA LYS A 260 -5.01 25.75 3.34
C LYS A 260 -4.19 25.68 4.62
N ASN A 261 -4.70 24.96 5.63
CA ASN A 261 -4.05 24.83 6.93
C ASN A 261 -2.91 23.81 6.93
N PHE A 262 -2.89 22.86 6.00
CA PHE A 262 -1.87 21.80 5.94
C PHE A 262 -0.59 22.26 5.27
N THR A 263 0.24 23.02 6.00
CA THR A 263 1.45 23.66 5.46
C THR A 263 2.61 22.73 5.15
N GLN A 264 2.56 21.48 5.60
CA GLN A 264 3.59 20.47 5.39
C GLN A 264 3.19 19.33 4.44
N LEU A 265 2.00 19.43 3.83
CA LEU A 265 1.46 18.37 2.99
C LEU A 265 2.33 18.13 1.75
N THR A 266 2.81 16.92 1.58
CA THR A 266 3.63 16.47 0.44
C THR A 266 2.90 15.44 -0.42
N LEU A 267 1.95 14.68 0.15
CA LEU A 267 1.10 13.73 -0.55
C LEU A 267 -0.36 13.92 -0.16
N LEU A 268 -1.21 14.04 -1.17
CA LEU A 268 -2.67 14.03 -1.03
C LEU A 268 -3.25 12.96 -1.96
N ALA A 269 -4.10 12.08 -1.43
CA ALA A 269 -4.91 11.15 -2.20
C ALA A 269 -6.39 11.40 -1.91
N ILE A 270 -7.20 11.59 -2.94
CA ILE A 270 -8.64 11.89 -2.87
C ILE A 270 -9.38 11.28 -4.05
N ASP A 271 -10.70 11.15 -3.91
CA ASP A 271 -11.58 10.81 -5.02
C ASP A 271 -11.83 12.02 -5.92
N TYR A 272 -12.07 11.74 -7.21
CA TYR A 272 -12.29 12.77 -8.24
C TYR A 272 -13.51 13.65 -7.92
N ASP A 273 -14.52 13.09 -7.25
CA ASP A 273 -15.73 13.82 -6.84
C ASP A 273 -15.42 14.98 -5.87
N HIS A 274 -14.34 14.89 -5.14
CA HIS A 274 -13.84 15.95 -4.24
C HIS A 274 -12.89 16.93 -4.92
N LEU A 275 -12.44 16.64 -6.15
CA LEU A 275 -11.47 17.47 -6.85
C LEU A 275 -12.15 18.66 -7.52
N SER A 276 -11.93 19.86 -7.02
CA SER A 276 -12.50 21.11 -7.53
C SER A 276 -11.44 22.16 -7.82
N ASN A 277 -11.81 23.21 -8.55
CA ASN A 277 -10.94 24.36 -8.77
C ASN A 277 -10.50 25.00 -7.45
N ASP A 278 -11.44 25.12 -6.48
CA ASP A 278 -11.15 25.70 -5.18
C ASP A 278 -10.20 24.84 -4.35
N LEU A 279 -10.29 23.50 -4.46
CA LEU A 279 -9.33 22.61 -3.83
C LEU A 279 -7.93 22.80 -4.42
N LEU A 280 -7.78 22.81 -5.75
CA LEU A 280 -6.49 23.04 -6.42
C LEU A 280 -5.86 24.36 -5.99
N LEU A 281 -6.67 25.44 -5.89
CA LEU A 281 -6.20 26.75 -5.43
C LEU A 281 -5.88 26.78 -3.92
N SER A 282 -6.49 25.90 -3.14
CA SER A 282 -6.22 25.75 -1.70
C SER A 282 -4.91 25.02 -1.42
N LEU A 283 -4.45 24.17 -2.31
CA LEU A 283 -3.19 23.42 -2.21
C LEU A 283 -2.00 24.29 -2.66
N ASN A 284 -1.72 25.36 -1.92
CA ASN A 284 -0.74 26.39 -2.30
C ASN A 284 0.52 26.42 -1.43
N ASN A 285 0.79 25.36 -0.66
CA ASN A 285 1.93 25.30 0.26
C ASN A 285 3.30 25.18 -0.44
N GLY A 286 3.34 24.87 -1.75
CA GLY A 286 4.56 24.72 -2.55
C GLY A 286 5.39 23.47 -2.22
N LYS A 287 4.86 22.56 -1.39
CA LYS A 287 5.54 21.34 -0.93
C LYS A 287 4.91 20.08 -1.46
N LEU A 288 3.74 20.16 -2.09
CA LEU A 288 3.06 18.99 -2.59
C LEU A 288 3.90 18.33 -3.70
N GLU A 289 4.30 17.11 -3.49
CA GLU A 289 5.11 16.29 -4.39
C GLU A 289 4.26 15.27 -5.16
N ARG A 290 3.13 14.88 -4.58
CA ARG A 290 2.23 13.90 -5.18
C ARG A 290 0.77 14.22 -4.90
N LEU A 291 -0.02 14.22 -5.96
CA LEU A 291 -1.49 14.22 -5.93
C LEU A 291 -1.97 12.91 -6.58
N VAL A 292 -2.70 12.10 -5.81
CA VAL A 292 -3.33 10.86 -6.30
C VAL A 292 -4.82 11.09 -6.38
N VAL A 293 -5.42 10.78 -7.51
CA VAL A 293 -6.85 10.96 -7.75
C VAL A 293 -7.44 9.65 -8.24
N HIS A 294 -8.46 9.16 -7.51
CA HIS A 294 -9.24 8.00 -7.91
C HIS A 294 -10.52 8.45 -8.59
N VAL A 295 -10.80 7.94 -9.79
CA VAL A 295 -12.00 8.22 -10.57
C VAL A 295 -12.84 6.95 -10.60
N HIS A 296 -14.00 6.96 -9.96
CA HIS A 296 -14.92 5.81 -9.91
C HIS A 296 -16.08 5.96 -10.88
N SER A 297 -16.68 7.14 -10.93
CA SER A 297 -17.75 7.43 -11.88
C SER A 297 -17.59 8.84 -12.46
N TYR A 298 -18.31 9.11 -13.53
CA TYR A 298 -18.49 10.44 -14.08
C TYR A 298 -19.94 10.60 -14.48
N ASN A 299 -20.67 11.47 -13.78
CA ASN A 299 -22.08 11.74 -14.01
C ASN A 299 -22.18 13.09 -14.65
N GLY A 300 -21.89 13.57 -15.60
CA GLY A 300 -22.01 14.86 -16.33
C GLY A 300 -22.49 16.10 -15.53
N GLU A 301 -22.97 15.93 -14.31
CA GLU A 301 -23.37 17.02 -13.41
C GLU A 301 -22.15 17.65 -12.72
N TYR A 302 -21.09 16.90 -12.59
CA TYR A 302 -19.83 17.37 -11.99
C TYR A 302 -19.07 18.25 -13.00
N MET A 303 -18.89 19.51 -12.65
CA MET A 303 -18.24 20.50 -13.52
C MET A 303 -16.76 20.20 -13.78
N GLY A 304 -16.14 19.32 -13.04
CA GLY A 304 -14.73 18.99 -13.13
C GLY A 304 -13.82 20.17 -12.80
N THR A 305 -12.58 20.10 -13.27
CA THR A 305 -11.59 21.15 -13.09
C THR A 305 -11.26 21.84 -14.42
N ASP A 306 -10.94 23.12 -14.36
CA ASP A 306 -10.53 23.87 -15.54
C ASP A 306 -8.99 23.92 -15.70
N ASN A 307 -8.53 24.24 -16.90
CA ASN A 307 -7.10 24.30 -17.17
C ASN A 307 -6.37 25.44 -16.45
N ASN A 308 -7.07 26.53 -16.12
CA ASN A 308 -6.46 27.68 -15.44
C ASN A 308 -6.18 27.36 -13.98
N ALA A 309 -7.08 26.62 -13.32
CA ALA A 309 -6.86 26.13 -11.98
C ALA A 309 -5.64 25.20 -11.91
N TRP A 310 -5.47 24.30 -12.91
CA TRP A 310 -4.29 23.46 -13.01
C TRP A 310 -3.00 24.24 -13.29
N LEU A 311 -3.05 25.30 -14.14
CA LEU A 311 -1.91 26.17 -14.36
C LEU A 311 -1.49 26.87 -13.07
N ALA A 312 -2.44 27.42 -12.32
CA ALA A 312 -2.15 28.05 -11.01
C ALA A 312 -1.59 27.05 -10.01
N PHE A 313 -2.16 25.83 -9.95
CA PHE A 313 -1.69 24.76 -9.09
C PHE A 313 -0.25 24.34 -9.41
N THR A 314 0.08 24.10 -10.68
CA THR A 314 1.42 23.66 -11.10
C THR A 314 2.48 24.74 -10.91
N GLN A 315 2.12 26.01 -11.04
CA GLN A 315 3.01 27.13 -10.71
C GLN A 315 3.37 27.17 -9.22
N LYS A 316 2.43 26.81 -8.34
CA LYS A 316 2.66 26.77 -6.88
C LYS A 316 3.36 25.50 -6.45
N ASN A 317 3.08 24.38 -7.11
CA ASN A 317 3.61 23.04 -6.78
C ASN A 317 4.38 22.45 -7.98
N PRO A 318 5.53 23.04 -8.39
CA PRO A 318 6.22 22.66 -9.64
C PRO A 318 6.81 21.25 -9.63
N LYS A 319 6.96 20.65 -8.47
CA LYS A 319 7.46 19.27 -8.31
C LYS A 319 6.35 18.23 -8.19
N CYS A 320 5.09 18.66 -8.16
CA CYS A 320 3.97 17.75 -7.95
C CYS A 320 3.79 16.82 -9.15
N GLU A 321 3.68 15.54 -8.86
CA GLU A 321 3.29 14.48 -9.80
C GLU A 321 1.81 14.15 -9.59
N LEU A 322 1.02 14.16 -10.66
CA LEU A 322 -0.35 13.64 -10.64
C LEU A 322 -0.33 12.15 -11.01
N ARG A 323 -0.97 11.34 -10.18
CA ARG A 323 -1.31 9.95 -10.45
C ARG A 323 -2.82 9.82 -10.54
N LEU A 324 -3.30 9.37 -11.69
CA LEU A 324 -4.72 9.26 -12.01
C LEU A 324 -5.09 7.78 -12.13
N ASN A 325 -5.96 7.32 -11.26
CA ASN A 325 -6.42 5.93 -11.21
C ASN A 325 -7.92 5.91 -11.53
N LEU A 326 -8.30 5.38 -12.69
CA LEU A 326 -9.68 5.12 -13.06
C LEU A 326 -10.00 3.68 -12.63
N ILE A 327 -11.00 3.52 -11.76
CA ILE A 327 -11.31 2.25 -11.09
C ILE A 327 -12.79 1.97 -11.30
N HIS A 328 -13.15 0.85 -11.94
CA HIS A 328 -14.54 0.49 -12.30
C HIS A 328 -15.31 1.63 -13.00
N SER A 329 -14.60 2.48 -13.72
CA SER A 329 -15.10 3.78 -14.19
C SER A 329 -15.32 3.81 -15.70
N PHE A 330 -16.36 3.12 -16.17
CA PHE A 330 -16.72 3.12 -17.61
C PHE A 330 -16.90 4.55 -18.16
N ASN A 331 -17.74 5.36 -17.53
CA ASN A 331 -17.98 6.74 -17.95
C ASN A 331 -16.75 7.63 -17.76
N GLY A 332 -15.94 7.41 -16.74
CA GLY A 332 -14.68 8.13 -16.53
C GLY A 332 -13.72 7.92 -17.69
N VAL A 333 -13.58 6.69 -18.17
CA VAL A 333 -12.76 6.40 -19.38
C VAL A 333 -13.42 6.98 -20.61
N ARG A 334 -14.72 6.79 -20.80
CA ARG A 334 -15.45 7.31 -21.96
C ARG A 334 -15.29 8.83 -22.14
N PHE A 335 -15.32 9.59 -21.06
CA PHE A 335 -15.21 11.05 -21.08
C PHE A 335 -13.83 11.54 -20.66
N LEU A 336 -12.81 10.68 -20.64
CA LEU A 336 -11.45 10.99 -20.20
C LEU A 336 -10.89 12.21 -20.95
N ASP A 337 -11.00 12.22 -22.27
CA ASP A 337 -10.45 13.27 -23.14
C ASP A 337 -11.24 14.58 -23.10
N SER A 338 -12.54 14.54 -22.83
CA SER A 338 -13.43 15.70 -22.91
C SER A 338 -13.68 16.37 -21.56
N ALA A 339 -13.80 15.58 -20.50
CA ALA A 339 -14.19 16.07 -19.19
C ALA A 339 -13.08 16.04 -18.13
N ILE A 340 -12.23 15.01 -18.12
CA ILE A 340 -11.28 14.78 -17.03
C ILE A 340 -9.91 15.42 -17.33
N LEU A 341 -9.32 15.10 -18.47
CA LEU A 341 -7.96 15.59 -18.79
C LEU A 341 -7.92 17.08 -19.12
N ARG A 342 -6.86 17.74 -18.63
CA ARG A 342 -6.54 19.15 -18.95
C ARG A 342 -5.06 19.27 -19.27
N PRO A 343 -4.65 20.04 -20.30
CA PRO A 343 -3.25 20.13 -20.74
C PRO A 343 -2.25 20.53 -19.65
N ALA A 344 -2.69 21.33 -18.69
CA ALA A 344 -1.82 21.82 -17.60
C ALA A 344 -1.64 20.84 -16.43
N MET A 345 -2.33 19.71 -16.45
CA MET A 345 -2.15 18.68 -15.41
C MET A 345 -0.70 18.18 -15.35
N PRO A 346 -0.12 17.97 -14.17
CA PRO A 346 1.21 17.37 -14.02
C PRO A 346 1.14 15.82 -14.06
N LEU A 347 0.42 15.24 -15.03
CA LEU A 347 0.16 13.81 -15.13
C LEU A 347 1.45 13.05 -15.40
N THR A 348 1.75 12.10 -14.52
CA THR A 348 2.92 11.21 -14.63
C THR A 348 2.57 9.74 -14.68
N HIS A 349 1.49 9.33 -14.04
CA HIS A 349 1.03 7.95 -13.98
C HIS A 349 -0.46 7.89 -14.26
N ILE A 350 -0.87 6.96 -15.10
CA ILE A 350 -2.28 6.65 -15.33
C ILE A 350 -2.48 5.14 -15.16
N LYS A 351 -3.50 4.78 -14.39
CA LYS A 351 -3.98 3.42 -14.24
C LYS A 351 -5.45 3.38 -14.62
N VAL A 352 -5.83 2.44 -15.46
CA VAL A 352 -7.21 2.13 -15.86
C VAL A 352 -7.44 0.68 -15.46
N LEU A 353 -8.29 0.48 -14.46
CA LEU A 353 -8.45 -0.78 -13.78
C LEU A 353 -9.92 -1.23 -13.83
N PHE A 354 -10.19 -2.30 -14.58
CA PHE A 354 -11.51 -2.93 -14.73
C PHE A 354 -12.62 -1.94 -15.14
N CYS A 355 -12.33 -1.10 -16.14
CA CYS A 355 -13.26 -0.06 -16.59
C CYS A 355 -14.10 -0.45 -17.81
N GLU A 356 -13.80 -1.57 -18.47
CA GLU A 356 -14.53 -2.12 -19.62
C GLU A 356 -14.74 -1.16 -20.79
N CYS A 357 -14.01 -0.08 -20.85
CA CYS A 357 -14.10 0.98 -21.84
C CYS A 357 -12.73 1.36 -22.37
N LEU A 358 -12.66 1.72 -23.63
CA LEU A 358 -11.45 2.23 -24.29
C LEU A 358 -11.71 3.62 -24.83
N ASN A 359 -10.79 4.55 -24.62
CA ASN A 359 -10.83 5.90 -25.17
C ASN A 359 -9.50 6.25 -25.87
N MET A 360 -9.42 5.96 -27.15
CA MET A 360 -8.23 6.23 -27.98
C MET A 360 -7.88 7.72 -28.03
N MET A 361 -8.90 8.60 -28.07
CA MET A 361 -8.69 10.05 -28.06
C MET A 361 -8.06 10.50 -26.73
N GLY A 362 -8.48 9.91 -25.61
CA GLY A 362 -7.88 10.14 -24.30
C GLY A 362 -6.40 9.75 -24.26
N LEU A 363 -6.07 8.55 -24.76
CA LEU A 363 -4.68 8.08 -24.83
C LEU A 363 -3.82 8.95 -25.77
N ASN A 364 -4.36 9.40 -26.91
CA ASN A 364 -3.67 10.32 -27.79
C ASN A 364 -3.37 11.65 -27.11
N LYS A 365 -4.35 12.24 -26.39
CA LYS A 365 -4.15 13.48 -25.62
C LYS A 365 -3.13 13.30 -24.49
N ILE A 366 -3.13 12.16 -23.81
CA ILE A 366 -2.12 11.83 -22.78
C ILE A 366 -0.72 11.85 -23.39
N THR A 367 -0.54 11.19 -24.51
CA THR A 367 0.72 11.12 -25.24
C THR A 367 1.18 12.48 -25.76
N GLU A 368 0.24 13.33 -26.20
CA GLU A 368 0.53 14.66 -26.73
C GLU A 368 0.83 15.68 -25.62
N TRP A 369 -0.03 15.75 -24.58
CA TRP A 369 0.04 16.81 -23.58
C TRP A 369 1.08 16.54 -22.50
N TYR A 370 1.37 15.26 -22.21
CA TYR A 370 2.22 14.89 -21.08
C TYR A 370 3.50 14.15 -21.48
N SER A 371 3.91 14.23 -22.75
CA SER A 371 5.09 13.52 -23.29
C SER A 371 6.37 13.72 -22.44
N ASP A 372 6.56 14.92 -21.88
CA ASP A 372 7.74 15.24 -21.06
C ASP A 372 7.64 14.75 -19.61
N LYS A 373 6.45 14.32 -19.17
CA LYS A 373 6.18 13.99 -17.76
C LYS A 373 5.78 12.54 -17.55
N LEU A 374 5.12 11.92 -18.53
CA LEU A 374 4.52 10.59 -18.39
C LEU A 374 5.56 9.52 -18.10
N LYS A 375 5.31 8.73 -17.06
CA LYS A 375 6.20 7.68 -16.55
C LYS A 375 5.58 6.28 -16.60
N SER A 376 4.25 6.18 -16.49
CA SER A 376 3.55 4.91 -16.34
C SER A 376 2.20 4.93 -17.05
N ILE A 377 1.92 3.86 -17.77
CA ILE A 377 0.62 3.51 -18.34
C ILE A 377 0.31 2.09 -17.89
N VAL A 378 -0.73 1.91 -17.09
CA VAL A 378 -1.23 0.61 -16.65
C VAL A 378 -2.69 0.50 -17.06
N TRP A 379 -3.02 -0.50 -17.86
CA TRP A 379 -4.36 -0.79 -18.31
C TRP A 379 -4.68 -2.25 -18.08
N ILE A 380 -5.62 -2.51 -17.19
CA ILE A 380 -5.99 -3.87 -16.79
C ILE A 380 -7.51 -3.99 -16.87
N ASP A 381 -7.97 -4.88 -17.72
CA ASP A 381 -9.35 -5.35 -17.84
C ASP A 381 -9.37 -6.88 -17.76
N SER A 382 -10.55 -7.47 -17.64
CA SER A 382 -10.71 -8.94 -17.65
C SER A 382 -10.69 -9.50 -19.07
N ILE A 383 -10.10 -10.68 -19.23
CA ILE A 383 -9.97 -11.39 -20.52
C ILE A 383 -11.32 -11.96 -20.99
N SER A 384 -12.24 -12.24 -20.06
CA SER A 384 -13.47 -13.02 -20.29
C SER A 384 -14.57 -12.25 -21.02
N TYR A 385 -14.40 -10.95 -21.25
CA TYR A 385 -15.42 -10.20 -22.00
C TYR A 385 -15.36 -10.51 -23.50
N PRO A 386 -16.56 -10.60 -24.19
CA PRO A 386 -16.61 -10.90 -25.62
C PRO A 386 -15.69 -9.97 -26.40
N LYS A 387 -14.84 -10.55 -27.24
CA LYS A 387 -13.85 -9.84 -28.07
C LYS A 387 -14.46 -8.92 -29.15
N ASP A 388 -15.78 -8.74 -29.15
CA ASP A 388 -16.51 -7.84 -30.07
C ASP A 388 -16.40 -6.35 -29.66
N VAL A 389 -15.75 -6.05 -28.53
CA VAL A 389 -15.57 -4.70 -28.04
C VAL A 389 -14.26 -4.13 -28.59
N GLU A 390 -14.42 -3.10 -29.39
CA GLU A 390 -13.44 -2.14 -29.90
C GLU A 390 -11.96 -2.57 -29.80
N ARG A 391 -11.42 -3.02 -30.94
CA ARG A 391 -9.95 -3.21 -31.09
C ARG A 391 -9.28 -1.87 -30.84
N MET A 392 -8.08 -1.88 -30.24
CA MET A 392 -7.25 -0.68 -30.07
C MET A 392 -6.95 0.08 -31.38
N VAL A 393 -7.32 -0.48 -32.52
CA VAL A 393 -7.07 0.08 -33.82
C VAL A 393 -8.39 0.16 -34.61
N ASP A 394 -9.12 1.27 -34.47
CA ASP A 394 -10.31 1.54 -35.28
C ASP A 394 -9.98 2.03 -36.72
N ASN A 395 -8.76 2.48 -36.95
CA ASN A 395 -8.28 2.89 -38.27
C ASN A 395 -6.89 2.32 -38.53
N LEU A 396 -6.79 1.45 -39.52
CA LEU A 396 -5.50 0.90 -40.01
C LEU A 396 -4.50 1.98 -40.48
N ALA A 397 -4.92 3.24 -40.53
CA ALA A 397 -4.12 4.37 -41.02
C ALA A 397 -3.45 5.16 -39.85
N ASP A 398 -3.90 5.03 -38.63
CA ASP A 398 -3.34 5.76 -37.48
C ASP A 398 -2.28 4.90 -36.75
N PRO A 399 -1.14 5.48 -36.39
CA PRO A 399 -0.14 4.75 -35.63
C PRO A 399 -0.70 4.39 -34.24
N ASP A 400 -0.41 3.18 -33.81
CA ASP A 400 -0.80 2.68 -32.48
C ASP A 400 -0.38 3.63 -31.35
N VAL A 401 -1.28 3.88 -30.41
CA VAL A 401 -1.09 4.90 -29.37
C VAL A 401 -0.03 4.53 -28.34
N LEU A 402 0.16 3.23 -28.04
CA LEU A 402 1.21 2.80 -27.12
C LEU A 402 2.59 2.87 -27.79
N VAL A 403 2.65 2.60 -29.10
CA VAL A 403 3.88 2.85 -29.89
C VAL A 403 4.20 4.34 -29.91
N LEU A 404 3.20 5.21 -30.11
CA LEU A 404 3.39 6.65 -30.02
C LEU A 404 3.84 7.11 -28.62
N ALA A 405 3.27 6.52 -27.55
CA ALA A 405 3.67 6.80 -26.19
C ALA A 405 5.14 6.40 -25.93
N ALA A 406 5.54 5.21 -26.38
CA ALA A 406 6.93 4.76 -26.27
C ALA A 406 7.91 5.66 -27.04
N TRP A 407 7.48 6.18 -28.21
CA TRP A 407 8.31 7.07 -29.02
C TRP A 407 8.41 8.49 -28.45
N LYS A 408 7.27 9.08 -28.03
CA LYS A 408 7.22 10.49 -27.62
C LYS A 408 7.58 10.68 -26.14
N CYS A 409 7.17 9.75 -25.25
CA CYS A 409 7.29 9.92 -23.79
C CYS A 409 8.66 9.42 -23.29
N LYS A 410 9.67 10.30 -23.31
CA LYS A 410 11.05 9.96 -22.97
C LYS A 410 11.28 9.51 -21.52
N ASN A 411 10.35 9.83 -20.62
CA ASN A 411 10.40 9.45 -19.20
C ASN A 411 9.58 8.20 -18.89
N LEU A 412 8.97 7.56 -19.90
CA LEU A 412 8.14 6.37 -19.73
C LEU A 412 8.98 5.21 -19.19
N ARG A 413 8.51 4.59 -18.12
CA ARG A 413 9.20 3.53 -17.35
C ARG A 413 8.51 2.19 -17.45
N GLU A 414 7.17 2.22 -17.58
CA GLU A 414 6.36 1.02 -17.63
C GLU A 414 5.15 1.18 -18.55
N ILE A 415 4.81 0.07 -19.21
CA ILE A 415 3.56 -0.17 -19.90
C ILE A 415 3.09 -1.55 -19.43
N VAL A 416 1.89 -1.63 -18.88
CA VAL A 416 1.20 -2.86 -18.51
C VAL A 416 -0.16 -2.85 -19.21
N HIS A 417 -0.49 -3.92 -19.92
CA HIS A 417 -1.72 -3.99 -20.70
C HIS A 417 -2.27 -5.41 -20.68
N PHE A 418 -3.43 -5.61 -20.03
CA PHE A 418 -4.13 -6.88 -19.94
C PHE A 418 -5.61 -6.74 -20.30
N GLY A 419 -6.22 -7.81 -20.81
CA GLY A 419 -7.64 -7.95 -21.03
C GLY A 419 -8.13 -7.42 -22.38
N ARG A 420 -7.22 -6.98 -23.25
CA ARG A 420 -7.59 -6.50 -24.60
C ARG A 420 -6.60 -6.96 -25.65
N SER A 421 -7.13 -7.35 -26.81
CA SER A 421 -6.31 -7.81 -27.94
C SER A 421 -5.31 -6.73 -28.37
N TYR A 422 -4.05 -7.12 -28.57
CA TYR A 422 -2.94 -6.26 -28.97
C TYR A 422 -2.08 -6.93 -30.04
N SER A 423 -1.72 -6.21 -31.11
CA SER A 423 -0.91 -6.76 -32.18
C SER A 423 0.55 -6.99 -31.76
N LEU A 424 1.09 -8.18 -32.08
CA LEU A 424 2.50 -8.49 -31.86
C LEU A 424 3.44 -7.55 -32.63
N ASN A 425 3.00 -7.07 -33.81
CA ASN A 425 3.74 -6.07 -34.59
C ASN A 425 3.86 -4.73 -33.85
N ASN A 426 2.78 -4.29 -33.19
CA ASN A 426 2.79 -3.06 -32.40
C ASN A 426 3.66 -3.22 -31.15
N LEU A 427 3.64 -4.39 -30.50
CA LEU A 427 4.51 -4.68 -29.39
C LEU A 427 6.00 -4.60 -29.80
N LEU A 428 6.37 -5.17 -30.95
CA LEU A 428 7.69 -4.98 -31.56
C LEU A 428 7.97 -3.50 -31.85
N GLY A 429 6.97 -2.77 -32.35
CA GLY A 429 7.07 -1.33 -32.60
C GLY A 429 7.41 -0.55 -31.32
N ILE A 430 6.75 -0.84 -30.18
CA ILE A 430 7.05 -0.26 -28.86
C ILE A 430 8.54 -0.46 -28.54
N VAL A 431 9.03 -1.68 -28.67
CA VAL A 431 10.38 -2.04 -28.29
C VAL A 431 11.44 -1.35 -29.16
N ARG A 432 11.18 -1.21 -30.45
CA ARG A 432 12.10 -0.54 -31.39
C ARG A 432 12.23 0.97 -31.15
N VAL A 433 11.15 1.62 -30.68
CA VAL A 433 11.17 3.07 -30.43
C VAL A 433 11.28 3.43 -28.96
N LYS A 434 11.30 2.44 -28.05
CA LYS A 434 11.23 2.64 -26.62
C LYS A 434 12.28 3.62 -26.08
N PRO A 435 11.93 4.46 -25.08
CA PRO A 435 12.91 5.25 -24.37
C PRO A 435 13.83 4.35 -23.53
N SER A 436 15.04 4.81 -23.27
CA SER A 436 15.99 4.09 -22.40
C SER A 436 15.48 3.90 -20.96
N THR A 437 14.46 4.67 -20.58
CA THR A 437 13.83 4.60 -19.27
C THR A 437 12.80 3.48 -19.12
N LEU A 438 12.27 2.91 -20.23
CA LEU A 438 11.29 1.84 -20.21
C LEU A 438 11.94 0.55 -19.71
N LYS A 439 11.46 0.05 -18.56
CA LYS A 439 11.99 -1.13 -17.88
C LYS A 439 10.97 -2.23 -17.70
N ARG A 440 9.68 -1.87 -17.62
CA ARG A 440 8.58 -2.79 -17.42
C ARG A 440 7.67 -2.74 -18.64
N LEU A 441 7.51 -3.87 -19.28
CA LEU A 441 6.65 -4.05 -20.46
C LEU A 441 5.94 -5.40 -20.28
N GLU A 442 4.66 -5.37 -19.89
CA GLU A 442 3.90 -6.56 -19.55
C GLU A 442 2.63 -6.64 -20.39
N PHE A 443 2.45 -7.77 -21.05
CA PHE A 443 1.28 -8.13 -21.85
C PHE A 443 0.93 -9.58 -21.58
N ALA A 444 -0.37 -9.90 -21.61
CA ALA A 444 -0.82 -11.28 -21.49
C ALA A 444 -0.67 -12.01 -22.85
N GLU A 445 -0.17 -13.24 -22.83
CA GLU A 445 0.01 -14.05 -24.05
C GLU A 445 -1.32 -14.25 -24.78
N ILE A 446 -2.40 -14.45 -24.03
CA ILE A 446 -3.75 -14.69 -24.57
C ILE A 446 -4.32 -13.46 -25.30
N ASP A 447 -3.85 -12.25 -24.98
CA ASP A 447 -4.29 -11.01 -25.61
C ASP A 447 -3.54 -10.69 -26.90
N ILE A 448 -2.47 -11.42 -27.22
CA ILE A 448 -1.64 -11.13 -28.37
C ILE A 448 -2.25 -11.67 -29.66
N ASP A 449 -2.48 -10.75 -30.61
CA ASP A 449 -2.85 -11.08 -31.96
C ASP A 449 -1.60 -11.34 -32.81
N HIS A 450 -1.52 -12.55 -33.36
CA HIS A 450 -0.38 -13.05 -34.14
C HIS A 450 -0.50 -12.76 -35.65
N ASP A 451 -1.39 -11.88 -36.07
CA ASP A 451 -1.48 -11.45 -37.48
C ASP A 451 -0.18 -10.71 -37.86
N LEU A 452 0.71 -11.44 -38.51
CA LEU A 452 2.05 -10.96 -38.86
C LEU A 452 2.06 -10.29 -40.23
N GLU A 453 2.19 -8.96 -40.25
CA GLU A 453 2.37 -8.18 -41.48
C GLU A 453 3.84 -7.87 -41.84
N CYS A 454 4.76 -8.07 -40.84
CA CYS A 454 6.13 -7.61 -40.97
C CYS A 454 7.10 -8.63 -41.61
N GLY A 455 6.61 -9.82 -41.99
CA GLY A 455 7.44 -10.85 -42.63
C GLY A 455 8.45 -11.57 -41.72
N LEU A 456 8.43 -11.26 -40.40
CA LEU A 456 9.21 -11.97 -39.37
C LEU A 456 8.36 -13.09 -38.78
N SER A 457 9.02 -14.16 -38.32
CA SER A 457 8.34 -15.18 -37.52
C SER A 457 8.09 -14.70 -36.08
N ILE A 458 7.17 -15.35 -35.38
CA ILE A 458 6.88 -15.07 -33.97
C ILE A 458 8.13 -15.17 -33.13
N ASP A 459 8.93 -16.24 -33.33
CA ASP A 459 10.16 -16.48 -32.56
C ASP A 459 11.19 -15.36 -32.77
N GLU A 460 11.35 -14.87 -34.02
CA GLU A 460 12.26 -13.77 -34.32
C GLU A 460 11.82 -12.47 -33.63
N ILE A 461 10.51 -12.19 -33.57
CA ILE A 461 9.98 -11.03 -32.86
C ILE A 461 10.21 -11.14 -31.34
N ILE A 462 9.89 -12.29 -30.76
CA ILE A 462 10.09 -12.53 -29.31
C ILE A 462 11.57 -12.42 -28.95
N ASP A 463 12.48 -12.95 -29.77
CA ASP A 463 13.91 -12.86 -29.54
C ASP A 463 14.42 -11.40 -29.63
N GLU A 464 13.90 -10.59 -30.56
CA GLU A 464 14.22 -9.16 -30.65
C GLU A 464 13.74 -8.42 -29.39
N ILE A 465 12.51 -8.71 -28.90
CA ILE A 465 11.98 -8.12 -27.67
C ILE A 465 12.82 -8.52 -26.47
N LYS A 466 13.16 -9.81 -26.29
CA LYS A 466 14.06 -10.30 -25.25
C LYS A 466 15.45 -9.65 -25.29
N GLY A 467 15.96 -9.41 -26.51
CA GLY A 467 17.22 -8.70 -26.68
C GLY A 467 17.20 -7.28 -26.14
N ALA A 468 16.07 -6.60 -26.27
CA ALA A 468 15.89 -5.21 -25.89
C ALA A 468 15.40 -5.00 -24.43
N MET A 469 14.57 -5.91 -23.90
CA MET A 469 13.99 -5.81 -22.55
C MET A 469 14.75 -6.64 -21.50
N GLY A 470 15.52 -7.62 -21.94
CA GLY A 470 16.28 -8.55 -21.10
C GLY A 470 15.85 -10.00 -21.33
N LYS A 471 16.78 -10.93 -21.16
CA LYS A 471 16.58 -12.35 -21.47
C LYS A 471 15.45 -13.04 -20.70
N GLN A 472 15.05 -12.48 -19.55
CA GLN A 472 13.96 -13.02 -18.74
C GLN A 472 12.59 -12.50 -19.15
N TRP A 473 12.53 -11.52 -20.07
CA TRP A 473 11.25 -11.01 -20.54
C TRP A 473 10.49 -12.09 -21.32
N HIS A 474 9.21 -12.20 -21.06
CA HIS A 474 8.24 -13.06 -21.77
C HIS A 474 6.85 -12.47 -21.68
N LEU A 475 5.96 -12.91 -22.55
CA LEU A 475 4.52 -12.67 -22.41
C LEU A 475 4.01 -13.46 -21.21
N LEU A 476 3.16 -12.84 -20.39
CA LEU A 476 2.64 -13.50 -19.20
C LEU A 476 1.63 -14.58 -19.59
N SER A 477 1.87 -15.79 -19.10
CA SER A 477 0.92 -16.89 -19.23
C SER A 477 -0.32 -16.69 -18.32
N VAL A 478 -1.39 -17.41 -18.56
CA VAL A 478 -2.61 -17.34 -17.77
C VAL A 478 -2.34 -17.58 -16.28
N ASP A 479 -1.43 -18.50 -15.95
CA ASP A 479 -1.07 -18.85 -14.57
C ASP A 479 -0.28 -17.75 -13.84
N GLU A 480 0.26 -16.78 -14.58
CA GLU A 480 1.01 -15.62 -14.03
C GLU A 480 0.14 -14.37 -13.88
N LEU A 481 -1.08 -14.39 -14.41
CA LEU A 481 -2.02 -13.29 -14.32
C LEU A 481 -2.83 -13.35 -13.02
N PRO A 482 -3.27 -12.20 -12.48
CA PRO A 482 -4.22 -12.19 -11.38
C PRO A 482 -5.52 -12.94 -11.73
N ASP A 483 -6.06 -13.70 -10.80
CA ASP A 483 -7.26 -14.52 -11.00
C ASP A 483 -8.44 -13.74 -11.59
N VAL A 484 -8.67 -12.52 -11.10
CA VAL A 484 -9.74 -11.63 -11.59
C VAL A 484 -9.56 -11.19 -13.05
N VAL A 485 -8.34 -11.17 -13.56
CA VAL A 485 -8.09 -10.87 -14.98
C VAL A 485 -8.53 -12.06 -15.84
N VAL A 486 -8.33 -13.27 -15.33
CA VAL A 486 -8.67 -14.53 -16.02
C VAL A 486 -10.15 -14.87 -15.87
N ASP A 487 -10.66 -14.82 -14.64
CA ASP A 487 -12.07 -15.10 -14.31
C ASP A 487 -12.64 -14.05 -13.34
N PRO A 488 -13.29 -13.00 -13.88
CA PRO A 488 -13.85 -11.93 -13.06
C PRO A 488 -15.09 -12.34 -12.25
N VAL A 489 -15.68 -13.52 -12.52
CA VAL A 489 -16.91 -13.96 -11.82
C VAL A 489 -16.59 -14.54 -10.45
N ASP A 490 -15.46 -15.26 -10.35
CA ASP A 490 -15.08 -15.98 -9.12
C ASP A 490 -14.03 -15.20 -8.29
N SER A 491 -13.51 -14.11 -8.81
CA SER A 491 -12.40 -13.38 -8.19
C SER A 491 -12.75 -11.92 -7.90
N ASP A 492 -12.25 -11.40 -6.78
CA ASP A 492 -12.46 -10.02 -6.37
C ASP A 492 -11.43 -9.09 -7.04
N SER A 493 -11.89 -8.15 -7.86
CA SER A 493 -11.02 -7.16 -8.52
C SER A 493 -10.25 -6.29 -7.52
N ARG A 494 -10.77 -6.08 -6.31
CA ARG A 494 -10.12 -5.28 -5.25
C ARG A 494 -8.80 -5.90 -4.80
N GLU A 495 -8.66 -7.22 -4.84
CA GLU A 495 -7.41 -7.90 -4.51
C GLU A 495 -6.27 -7.52 -5.47
N THR A 496 -6.59 -7.23 -6.73
CA THR A 496 -5.62 -6.72 -7.71
C THR A 496 -5.48 -5.19 -7.66
N ILE A 497 -6.57 -4.47 -7.44
CA ILE A 497 -6.59 -3.00 -7.43
C ILE A 497 -5.83 -2.44 -6.22
N LEU A 498 -6.12 -2.93 -5.01
CA LEU A 498 -5.56 -2.38 -3.77
C LEU A 498 -4.02 -2.35 -3.75
N PRO A 499 -3.29 -3.44 -4.09
CA PRO A 499 -1.83 -3.39 -4.17
C PRO A 499 -1.32 -2.32 -5.13
N LEU A 500 -1.96 -2.18 -6.32
CA LEU A 500 -1.57 -1.22 -7.34
C LEU A 500 -1.78 0.24 -6.89
N VAL A 501 -2.89 0.54 -6.20
CA VAL A 501 -3.15 1.90 -5.72
C VAL A 501 -2.34 2.22 -4.47
N PHE A 502 -2.04 1.24 -3.60
CA PHE A 502 -1.18 1.45 -2.45
C PHE A 502 0.26 1.81 -2.82
N GLU A 503 0.75 1.40 -3.98
CA GLU A 503 2.04 1.87 -4.50
C GLU A 503 2.07 3.38 -4.71
N ASP A 504 0.94 3.97 -5.06
CA ASP A 504 0.83 5.42 -5.25
C ASP A 504 0.83 6.19 -3.93
N LEU A 505 0.48 5.55 -2.83
CA LEU A 505 0.35 6.15 -1.51
C LEU A 505 1.64 6.04 -0.64
N LYS A 506 2.67 5.36 -1.15
CA LYS A 506 3.96 5.13 -0.43
C LYS A 506 4.97 6.24 -0.57
#